data_434f2304ff3b57444bf61230134c1463
#
_entry.id   434f2304ff3b57444bf61230134c1463
#
_cell.length_a   1.000
_cell.length_b   1.000
_cell.length_c   1.000
_cell.angle_alpha   90.00
_cell.angle_beta   90.00
_cell.angle_gamma   90.00
#
_symmetry.space_group_name_H-M   'P 1'
#
loop_
_entity.id
_entity.type
_entity.pdbx_description
1 polymer ?
#
loop_
_entity_poly.entity_id
_entity_poly.type
_entity_poly.pdbx_seq_one_letter_code
_entity_poly.pdbx_strand_id
1 'polypeptide(L)'
;TAFSEQLPTAQLHWIIADKDSCIVVESMKDGLHVYDNPVGVLTNNPPFPSQMFALNNYAGVSRKQPESTFAGVLQLDAYSRGMGGMGIPGDLSSQSRFVKVAFTKLNSISGEEEDESVSQFFHILGSVDQQRGCCEVTEGKYEITIYTSCCNTAKGIYYYTTYDNHQITAVDMHAENLDSDQLICYPLLSKGEVRWQNNCLLYTSPS
;
A
#
# COMPACT_ATOMS: atom_id res chain seq x y z
N THR A 1 -5.53 23.28 -19.96
CA THR A 1 -5.56 23.78 -18.58
C THR A 1 -4.30 24.56 -18.35
N ALA A 2 -4.40 25.90 -18.22
CA ALA A 2 -3.25 26.71 -17.89
C ALA A 2 -2.90 26.49 -16.41
N PHE A 3 -1.70 25.96 -16.14
CA PHE A 3 -1.15 25.96 -14.79
C PHE A 3 -0.84 27.40 -14.39
N SER A 4 -1.28 27.81 -13.22
CA SER A 4 -0.94 29.12 -12.68
C SER A 4 0.56 29.16 -12.37
N GLU A 5 1.27 30.17 -12.89
CA GLU A 5 2.69 30.41 -12.58
C GLU A 5 2.94 30.71 -11.08
N GLN A 6 1.87 30.85 -10.29
CA GLN A 6 1.92 31.13 -8.85
C GLN A 6 1.95 29.86 -7.97
N LEU A 7 1.73 28.68 -8.55
CA LEU A 7 1.82 27.42 -7.80
C LEU A 7 3.25 26.90 -7.82
N PRO A 8 3.81 26.49 -6.68
CA PRO A 8 5.14 25.92 -6.64
C PRO A 8 5.17 24.66 -7.52
N THR A 9 6.11 24.61 -8.43
CA THR A 9 6.36 23.41 -9.25
C THR A 9 6.99 22.36 -8.34
N ALA A 10 6.23 21.35 -7.95
CA ALA A 10 6.74 20.17 -7.29
C ALA A 10 6.89 19.03 -8.32
N GLN A 11 7.92 18.20 -8.18
CA GLN A 11 8.00 16.94 -8.90
C GLN A 11 6.91 16.02 -8.33
N LEU A 12 5.81 15.93 -9.06
CA LEU A 12 4.65 15.13 -8.67
C LEU A 12 4.44 14.01 -9.65
N HIS A 13 3.93 12.91 -9.14
CA HIS A 13 3.44 11.79 -9.92
C HIS A 13 2.11 11.29 -9.35
N TRP A 14 1.32 10.67 -10.19
CA TRP A 14 0.00 10.18 -9.84
C TRP A 14 -0.20 8.77 -10.37
N ILE A 15 -0.86 7.94 -9.58
CA ILE A 15 -1.46 6.70 -10.03
C ILE A 15 -2.94 6.96 -10.26
N ILE A 16 -3.44 6.59 -11.42
CA ILE A 16 -4.85 6.72 -11.79
C ILE A 16 -5.33 5.36 -12.24
N ALA A 17 -6.36 4.85 -11.60
CA ALA A 17 -6.86 3.50 -11.87
C ALA A 17 -8.38 3.47 -11.88
N ASP A 18 -8.91 2.62 -12.74
CA ASP A 18 -10.30 2.16 -12.72
C ASP A 18 -10.35 0.62 -12.69
N LYS A 19 -11.51 0.05 -12.98
CA LYS A 19 -11.68 -1.41 -12.98
C LYS A 19 -10.93 -2.13 -14.12
N ASP A 20 -10.59 -1.43 -15.19
CA ASP A 20 -10.05 -2.01 -16.43
C ASP A 20 -8.58 -1.66 -16.65
N SER A 21 -8.10 -0.51 -16.11
CA SER A 21 -6.78 0.01 -16.39
C SER A 21 -6.14 0.74 -15.21
N CYS A 22 -4.83 0.83 -15.24
CA CYS A 22 -4.04 1.61 -14.31
C CYS A 22 -2.92 2.32 -15.08
N ILE A 23 -2.78 3.62 -14.86
CA ILE A 23 -1.73 4.43 -15.46
C ILE A 23 -0.94 5.19 -14.39
N VAL A 24 0.27 5.56 -14.74
CA VAL A 24 1.10 6.52 -13.98
C VAL A 24 1.27 7.77 -14.81
N VAL A 25 1.10 8.91 -14.19
CA VAL A 25 1.39 10.23 -14.78
C VAL A 25 2.52 10.86 -13.98
N GLU A 26 3.62 11.21 -14.63
CA GLU A 26 4.77 11.85 -14.00
C GLU A 26 5.03 13.23 -14.62
N SER A 27 5.18 14.25 -13.75
CA SER A 27 5.62 15.60 -14.16
C SER A 27 7.13 15.65 -14.14
N MET A 28 7.73 15.53 -15.31
CA MET A 28 9.18 15.52 -15.51
C MET A 28 9.66 16.88 -16.03
N LYS A 29 10.97 17.09 -16.03
CA LYS A 29 11.57 18.35 -16.49
C LYS A 29 11.23 18.68 -17.96
N ASP A 30 11.04 17.67 -18.78
CA ASP A 30 10.74 17.75 -20.21
C ASP A 30 9.24 17.64 -20.54
N GLY A 31 8.38 17.55 -19.52
CA GLY A 31 6.92 17.54 -19.67
C GLY A 31 6.22 16.46 -18.85
N LEU A 32 4.95 16.23 -19.20
CA LEU A 32 4.13 15.15 -18.60
C LEU A 32 4.33 13.86 -19.38
N HIS A 33 4.65 12.81 -18.65
CA HIS A 33 4.77 11.46 -19.17
C HIS A 33 3.64 10.58 -18.62
N VAL A 34 3.08 9.73 -19.47
CA VAL A 34 2.01 8.80 -19.12
C VAL A 34 2.48 7.40 -19.45
N TYR A 35 2.35 6.48 -18.48
CA TYR A 35 2.78 5.10 -18.62
C TYR A 35 1.66 4.14 -18.21
N ASP A 36 1.50 3.05 -18.96
CA ASP A 36 0.69 1.92 -18.51
C ASP A 36 1.33 1.30 -17.28
N ASN A 37 0.53 0.98 -16.27
CA ASN A 37 1.01 0.41 -15.02
C ASN A 37 0.44 -1.01 -14.79
N PRO A 38 1.09 -2.04 -15.31
CA PRO A 38 0.59 -3.42 -15.22
C PRO A 38 0.69 -4.01 -13.81
N VAL A 39 1.48 -3.41 -12.93
CA VAL A 39 1.62 -3.86 -11.54
C VAL A 39 0.64 -3.15 -10.60
N GLY A 40 0.08 -2.00 -11.01
CA GLY A 40 -0.84 -1.19 -10.22
C GLY A 40 -0.21 -0.72 -8.90
N VAL A 41 1.06 -0.32 -8.93
CA VAL A 41 1.85 0.18 -7.81
C VAL A 41 2.60 1.42 -8.25
N LEU A 42 2.71 2.40 -7.37
CA LEU A 42 3.54 3.58 -7.51
C LEU A 42 4.13 3.93 -6.15
N THR A 43 5.40 4.26 -6.12
CA THR A 43 6.12 4.80 -4.96
C THR A 43 6.79 6.12 -5.34
N ASN A 44 7.77 6.60 -4.57
CA ASN A 44 8.47 7.84 -4.85
C ASN A 44 9.49 7.67 -6.01
N ASN A 45 10.54 8.53 -6.07
CA ASN A 45 11.66 8.38 -6.99
C ASN A 45 12.38 7.02 -6.86
N PRO A 46 12.98 6.48 -7.90
CA PRO A 46 13.17 7.01 -9.26
C PRO A 46 11.91 6.98 -10.12
N PRO A 47 11.94 7.54 -11.35
CA PRO A 47 10.80 7.50 -12.27
C PRO A 47 10.27 6.10 -12.53
N PHE A 48 8.99 5.99 -12.80
CA PHE A 48 8.27 4.73 -12.94
C PHE A 48 8.92 3.72 -13.91
N PRO A 49 9.43 4.10 -15.12
CA PRO A 49 10.11 3.14 -15.99
C PRO A 49 11.36 2.51 -15.35
N SER A 50 12.08 3.27 -14.52
CA SER A 50 13.25 2.75 -13.80
C SER A 50 12.84 1.75 -12.72
N GLN A 51 11.73 2.00 -12.02
CA GLN A 51 11.18 1.07 -11.04
C GLN A 51 10.72 -0.23 -11.71
N MET A 52 10.02 -0.13 -12.85
CA MET A 52 9.61 -1.29 -13.63
C MET A 52 10.83 -2.09 -14.15
N PHE A 53 11.84 -1.40 -14.64
CA PHE A 53 13.07 -2.07 -15.09
C PHE A 53 13.75 -2.86 -13.96
N ALA A 54 13.77 -2.30 -12.74
CA ALA A 54 14.38 -2.93 -11.59
C ALA A 54 13.72 -4.28 -11.20
N LEU A 55 12.45 -4.51 -11.55
CA LEU A 55 11.77 -5.78 -11.31
C LEU A 55 12.47 -6.96 -11.98
N ASN A 56 13.23 -6.72 -13.07
CA ASN A 56 14.01 -7.76 -13.74
C ASN A 56 15.02 -8.43 -12.79
N ASN A 57 15.56 -7.69 -11.82
CA ASN A 57 16.51 -8.22 -10.85
C ASN A 57 15.85 -9.25 -9.89
N TYR A 58 14.51 -9.29 -9.86
CA TYR A 58 13.70 -10.12 -8.98
C TYR A 58 12.90 -11.18 -9.74
N ALA A 59 13.21 -11.41 -11.02
CA ALA A 59 12.50 -12.38 -11.85
C ALA A 59 12.55 -13.83 -11.29
N GLY A 60 13.54 -14.12 -10.45
CA GLY A 60 13.68 -15.44 -9.79
C GLY A 60 12.87 -15.60 -8.50
N VAL A 61 12.29 -14.53 -7.95
CA VAL A 61 11.50 -14.65 -6.71
C VAL A 61 10.12 -15.26 -6.98
N SER A 62 9.62 -16.04 -6.03
CA SER A 62 8.39 -16.79 -6.18
C SER A 62 7.68 -16.98 -4.84
N ARG A 63 6.35 -17.13 -4.86
CA ARG A 63 5.59 -17.60 -3.68
C ARG A 63 5.79 -19.09 -3.39
N LYS A 64 6.37 -19.85 -4.34
CA LYS A 64 6.68 -21.28 -4.19
C LYS A 64 8.02 -21.45 -3.52
N GLN A 65 8.24 -22.62 -2.90
CA GLN A 65 9.54 -23.00 -2.40
C GLN A 65 10.55 -23.12 -3.55
N PRO A 66 11.82 -22.69 -3.33
CA PRO A 66 12.84 -22.83 -4.35
C PRO A 66 13.24 -24.31 -4.56
N GLU A 67 13.55 -24.63 -5.79
CA GLU A 67 14.26 -25.87 -6.14
C GLU A 67 15.77 -25.65 -6.03
N SER A 68 16.52 -26.72 -5.77
CA SER A 68 17.98 -26.66 -5.74
C SER A 68 18.55 -26.53 -7.15
N THR A 69 18.78 -25.29 -7.56
CA THR A 69 19.39 -24.96 -8.87
C THR A 69 20.77 -24.34 -8.76
N PHE A 70 21.35 -24.27 -7.54
CA PHE A 70 22.61 -23.58 -7.28
C PHE A 70 23.78 -24.23 -8.02
N ALA A 71 23.92 -25.54 -7.93
CA ALA A 71 24.88 -26.32 -8.71
C ALA A 71 24.46 -27.79 -8.72
N GLY A 72 24.64 -28.48 -9.84
CA GLY A 72 24.24 -29.89 -9.98
C GLY A 72 24.94 -30.88 -9.03
N VAL A 73 26.06 -30.46 -8.42
CA VAL A 73 26.84 -31.26 -7.45
C VAL A 73 26.39 -31.07 -6.01
N LEU A 74 25.47 -30.11 -5.75
CA LEU A 74 24.96 -29.77 -4.42
C LEU A 74 23.45 -29.92 -4.39
N GLN A 75 22.97 -30.72 -3.43
CA GLN A 75 21.57 -30.74 -3.08
C GLN A 75 21.36 -29.81 -1.89
N LEU A 76 20.66 -28.69 -2.14
CA LEU A 76 20.31 -27.72 -1.12
C LEU A 76 18.82 -27.79 -0.84
N ASP A 77 18.46 -27.92 0.43
CA ASP A 77 17.08 -28.07 0.85
C ASP A 77 16.52 -26.74 1.41
N ALA A 78 15.26 -26.47 1.14
CA ALA A 78 14.56 -25.37 1.77
C ALA A 78 14.30 -25.70 3.25
N TYR A 79 14.85 -24.92 4.16
CA TYR A 79 14.75 -25.12 5.62
C TYR A 79 13.54 -24.41 6.26
N SER A 80 12.87 -23.53 5.52
CA SER A 80 11.65 -22.84 6.00
C SER A 80 10.69 -22.52 4.85
N ARG A 81 9.42 -22.25 5.18
CA ARG A 81 8.45 -21.74 4.20
C ARG A 81 8.77 -20.29 3.84
N GLY A 82 8.36 -19.85 2.64
CA GLY A 82 8.56 -18.47 2.16
C GLY A 82 9.95 -18.23 1.55
N MET A 83 10.82 -19.23 1.46
CA MET A 83 12.16 -19.04 0.89
C MET A 83 12.17 -18.68 -0.60
N GLY A 84 11.08 -18.92 -1.33
CA GLY A 84 10.96 -18.41 -2.70
C GLY A 84 11.00 -16.88 -2.82
N GLY A 85 10.72 -16.18 -1.73
CA GLY A 85 10.83 -14.72 -1.64
C GLY A 85 12.21 -14.20 -1.24
N MET A 86 13.22 -15.07 -1.10
CA MET A 86 14.57 -14.64 -0.76
C MET A 86 15.13 -13.70 -1.82
N GLY A 87 15.67 -12.56 -1.37
CA GLY A 87 16.16 -11.49 -2.23
C GLY A 87 15.17 -10.34 -2.41
N ILE A 88 13.90 -10.48 -2.02
CA ILE A 88 12.99 -9.33 -1.94
C ILE A 88 13.57 -8.35 -0.91
N PRO A 89 13.74 -7.05 -1.28
CA PRO A 89 14.37 -6.09 -0.40
C PRO A 89 13.47 -5.77 0.80
N GLY A 90 14.08 -5.51 1.95
CA GLY A 90 13.36 -5.21 3.20
C GLY A 90 13.55 -3.78 3.70
N ASP A 91 14.39 -2.98 3.04
CA ASP A 91 14.60 -1.59 3.43
C ASP A 91 13.43 -0.68 3.01
N LEU A 92 13.41 0.55 3.54
CA LEU A 92 12.32 1.50 3.36
C LEU A 92 12.52 2.45 2.17
N SER A 93 13.55 2.24 1.33
CA SER A 93 13.72 3.05 0.14
C SER A 93 12.54 2.88 -0.82
N SER A 94 12.30 3.90 -1.63
CA SER A 94 11.18 3.90 -2.58
C SER A 94 11.20 2.69 -3.51
N GLN A 95 12.36 2.36 -4.07
CA GLN A 95 12.50 1.22 -4.98
C GLN A 95 12.30 -0.11 -4.28
N SER A 96 12.81 -0.28 -3.07
CA SER A 96 12.61 -1.49 -2.26
C SER A 96 11.16 -1.68 -1.89
N ARG A 97 10.47 -0.61 -1.49
CA ARG A 97 9.03 -0.64 -1.24
C ARG A 97 8.24 -0.98 -2.51
N PHE A 98 8.63 -0.43 -3.67
CA PHE A 98 8.00 -0.76 -4.95
C PHE A 98 8.08 -2.25 -5.26
N VAL A 99 9.28 -2.83 -5.21
CA VAL A 99 9.49 -4.28 -5.45
C VAL A 99 8.68 -5.13 -4.48
N LYS A 100 8.77 -4.80 -3.18
CA LYS A 100 8.11 -5.56 -2.12
C LYS A 100 6.59 -5.52 -2.26
N VAL A 101 5.99 -4.34 -2.45
CA VAL A 101 4.54 -4.23 -2.57
C VAL A 101 4.02 -4.77 -3.91
N ALA A 102 4.79 -4.64 -5.00
CA ALA A 102 4.43 -5.24 -6.28
C ALA A 102 4.37 -6.77 -6.17
N PHE A 103 5.40 -7.39 -5.58
CA PHE A 103 5.38 -8.84 -5.33
C PHE A 103 4.22 -9.24 -4.43
N THR A 104 4.02 -8.53 -3.32
CA THR A 104 2.94 -8.83 -2.37
C THR A 104 1.57 -8.72 -3.04
N LYS A 105 1.29 -7.61 -3.73
CA LYS A 105 0.01 -7.38 -4.42
C LYS A 105 -0.27 -8.46 -5.48
N LEU A 106 0.71 -8.74 -6.34
CA LEU A 106 0.52 -9.67 -7.47
C LEU A 106 0.41 -11.15 -7.05
N ASN A 107 0.86 -11.50 -5.85
CA ASN A 107 0.81 -12.86 -5.32
C ASN A 107 -0.22 -13.06 -4.19
N SER A 108 -0.80 -11.97 -3.69
CA SER A 108 -1.87 -12.03 -2.69
C SER A 108 -3.17 -12.56 -3.29
N ILE A 109 -3.97 -13.20 -2.45
CA ILE A 109 -5.29 -13.70 -2.81
C ILE A 109 -6.28 -12.99 -1.88
N SER A 110 -7.24 -12.30 -2.47
CA SER A 110 -8.38 -11.73 -1.74
C SER A 110 -9.50 -12.75 -1.65
N GLY A 111 -10.33 -12.65 -0.63
CA GLY A 111 -11.62 -13.32 -0.57
C GLY A 111 -12.65 -12.68 -1.51
N GLU A 112 -13.83 -13.28 -1.57
CA GLU A 112 -14.95 -12.80 -2.40
C GLU A 112 -15.74 -11.68 -1.70
N GLU A 113 -15.74 -11.68 -0.37
CA GLU A 113 -16.44 -10.69 0.44
C GLU A 113 -15.65 -9.38 0.55
N GLU A 114 -16.37 -8.27 0.70
CA GLU A 114 -15.78 -6.94 0.80
C GLU A 114 -14.83 -6.80 1.99
N ASP A 115 -15.24 -7.30 3.15
CA ASP A 115 -14.45 -7.24 4.38
C ASP A 115 -13.09 -7.94 4.22
N GLU A 116 -13.09 -9.11 3.55
CA GLU A 116 -11.87 -9.85 3.24
C GLU A 116 -10.98 -9.07 2.26
N SER A 117 -11.57 -8.48 1.22
CA SER A 117 -10.82 -7.70 0.23
C SER A 117 -10.24 -6.42 0.83
N VAL A 118 -11.00 -5.71 1.67
CA VAL A 118 -10.52 -4.52 2.39
C VAL A 118 -9.42 -4.89 3.36
N SER A 119 -9.61 -5.95 4.15
CA SER A 119 -8.57 -6.47 5.06
C SER A 119 -7.30 -6.84 4.30
N GLN A 120 -7.41 -7.56 3.18
CA GLN A 120 -6.27 -7.94 2.36
C GLN A 120 -5.53 -6.72 1.78
N PHE A 121 -6.26 -5.67 1.39
CA PHE A 121 -5.66 -4.42 0.92
C PHE A 121 -4.76 -3.80 2.00
N PHE A 122 -5.24 -3.71 3.24
CA PHE A 122 -4.44 -3.19 4.35
C PHE A 122 -3.24 -4.08 4.67
N HIS A 123 -3.33 -5.39 4.54
CA HIS A 123 -2.18 -6.30 4.66
C HIS A 123 -1.13 -6.06 3.56
N ILE A 124 -1.56 -5.81 2.32
CA ILE A 124 -0.64 -5.50 1.21
C ILE A 124 0.13 -4.22 1.52
N LEU A 125 -0.55 -3.13 1.87
CA LEU A 125 0.09 -1.86 2.17
C LEU A 125 0.90 -1.90 3.47
N GLY A 126 0.43 -2.60 4.50
CA GLY A 126 1.16 -2.82 5.74
C GLY A 126 2.51 -3.50 5.55
N SER A 127 2.70 -4.22 4.42
CA SER A 127 4.01 -4.80 4.08
C SER A 127 5.11 -3.77 3.82
N VAL A 128 4.74 -2.52 3.56
CA VAL A 128 5.66 -1.40 3.25
C VAL A 128 5.46 -0.19 4.18
N ASP A 129 4.79 -0.39 5.30
CA ASP A 129 4.66 0.63 6.33
C ASP A 129 6.03 1.11 6.83
N GLN A 130 6.12 2.41 7.07
CA GLN A 130 7.31 3.05 7.63
C GLN A 130 7.11 3.28 9.12
N GLN A 131 7.90 2.58 9.94
CA GLN A 131 7.84 2.64 11.38
C GLN A 131 8.64 3.83 11.90
N ARG A 132 8.14 4.48 12.94
CA ARG A 132 8.82 5.60 13.62
C ARG A 132 10.20 5.16 14.12
N GLY A 133 11.23 5.89 13.73
CA GLY A 133 12.62 5.61 14.09
C GLY A 133 13.40 4.84 13.05
N CYS A 134 12.75 4.23 12.04
CA CYS A 134 13.43 3.41 11.03
C CYS A 134 13.89 4.21 9.80
N CYS A 135 13.38 5.42 9.59
CA CYS A 135 13.78 6.31 8.51
C CYS A 135 13.94 7.73 9.07
N GLU A 136 15.17 8.14 9.30
CA GLU A 136 15.49 9.48 9.79
C GLU A 136 15.62 10.45 8.62
N VAL A 137 14.86 11.55 8.65
CA VAL A 137 14.88 12.61 7.64
C VAL A 137 15.88 13.70 8.02
N THR A 138 15.84 14.12 9.27
CA THR A 138 16.81 15.01 9.94
C THR A 138 16.90 14.58 11.40
N GLU A 139 17.92 15.04 12.12
CA GLU A 139 18.13 14.68 13.53
C GLU A 139 16.83 14.74 14.35
N GLY A 140 16.44 13.61 14.89
CA GLY A 140 15.23 13.43 15.71
C GLY A 140 13.89 13.52 14.97
N LYS A 141 13.88 13.60 13.61
CA LYS A 141 12.66 13.59 12.80
C LYS A 141 12.63 12.38 11.88
N TYR A 142 11.55 11.64 11.96
CA TYR A 142 11.39 10.36 11.28
C TYR A 142 10.25 10.41 10.27
N GLU A 143 10.45 9.76 9.13
CA GLU A 143 9.38 9.45 8.20
C GLU A 143 8.56 8.27 8.74
N ILE A 144 7.24 8.39 8.67
CA ILE A 144 6.29 7.37 9.11
C ILE A 144 5.11 7.28 8.15
N THR A 145 4.46 6.13 8.10
CA THR A 145 3.17 5.99 7.42
C THR A 145 2.09 6.66 8.28
N ILE A 146 1.76 7.91 7.97
CA ILE A 146 0.81 8.71 8.77
C ILE A 146 -0.59 8.08 8.75
N TYR A 147 -1.03 7.62 7.57
CA TYR A 147 -2.29 6.91 7.36
C TYR A 147 -2.19 6.01 6.13
N THR A 148 -3.04 5.01 6.08
CA THR A 148 -3.25 4.15 4.91
C THR A 148 -4.73 4.21 4.54
N SER A 149 -5.04 4.32 3.25
CA SER A 149 -6.43 4.40 2.79
C SER A 149 -6.71 3.48 1.61
N CYS A 150 -7.98 3.10 1.50
CA CYS A 150 -8.53 2.24 0.46
C CYS A 150 -9.87 2.81 -0.01
N CYS A 151 -10.13 2.77 -1.30
CA CYS A 151 -11.41 3.17 -1.86
C CYS A 151 -12.10 1.98 -2.53
N ASN A 152 -13.33 1.66 -2.10
CA ASN A 152 -14.23 0.84 -2.90
C ASN A 152 -14.99 1.76 -3.85
N THR A 153 -14.49 1.89 -5.07
CA THR A 153 -15.05 2.82 -6.08
C THR A 153 -16.43 2.39 -6.59
N ALA A 154 -16.75 1.08 -6.51
CA ALA A 154 -18.06 0.57 -6.91
C ALA A 154 -19.17 0.94 -5.92
N LYS A 155 -18.83 1.02 -4.63
CA LYS A 155 -19.78 1.37 -3.55
C LYS A 155 -19.62 2.80 -3.04
N GLY A 156 -18.59 3.52 -3.46
CA GLY A 156 -18.33 4.88 -2.97
C GLY A 156 -17.91 4.93 -1.50
N ILE A 157 -17.19 3.92 -1.02
CA ILE A 157 -16.76 3.84 0.37
C ILE A 157 -15.25 4.09 0.47
N TYR A 158 -14.87 4.99 1.34
CA TYR A 158 -13.48 5.29 1.68
C TYR A 158 -13.14 4.67 3.05
N TYR A 159 -12.11 3.83 3.07
CA TYR A 159 -11.60 3.18 4.29
C TYR A 159 -10.23 3.75 4.64
N TYR A 160 -9.92 3.85 5.93
CA TYR A 160 -8.59 4.26 6.35
C TYR A 160 -8.20 3.70 7.72
N THR A 161 -6.90 3.64 7.95
CA THR A 161 -6.25 3.47 9.26
C THR A 161 -5.27 4.61 9.46
N THR A 162 -4.85 4.87 10.69
CA THR A 162 -3.78 5.84 10.99
C THR A 162 -2.65 5.17 11.76
N TYR A 163 -1.50 5.84 11.89
CA TYR A 163 -0.34 5.28 12.58
C TYR A 163 -0.66 4.80 13.99
N ASP A 164 -1.43 5.58 14.75
CA ASP A 164 -1.77 5.26 16.14
C ASP A 164 -3.15 4.59 16.28
N ASN A 165 -3.89 4.39 15.18
CA ASN A 165 -5.18 3.71 15.15
C ASN A 165 -5.25 2.70 14.00
N HIS A 166 -5.05 1.43 14.33
CA HIS A 166 -5.12 0.31 13.38
C HIS A 166 -6.55 -0.17 13.11
N GLN A 167 -7.55 0.38 13.79
CA GLN A 167 -8.95 0.09 13.50
C GLN A 167 -9.32 0.68 12.14
N ILE A 168 -9.80 -0.15 11.23
CA ILE A 168 -10.31 0.32 9.94
C ILE A 168 -11.55 1.17 10.20
N THR A 169 -11.50 2.40 9.70
CA THR A 169 -12.60 3.38 9.75
C THR A 169 -13.11 3.58 8.33
N ALA A 170 -14.41 3.73 8.16
CA ALA A 170 -15.04 3.89 6.85
C ALA A 170 -15.89 5.15 6.79
N VAL A 171 -15.96 5.75 5.59
CA VAL A 171 -16.89 6.83 5.23
C VAL A 171 -17.60 6.40 3.95
N ASP A 172 -18.92 6.29 4.01
CA ASP A 172 -19.78 6.01 2.87
C ASP A 172 -20.25 7.35 2.29
N MET A 173 -19.80 7.67 1.07
CA MET A 173 -20.18 8.93 0.43
C MET A 173 -21.69 8.99 0.10
N HIS A 174 -22.36 7.86 -0.10
CA HIS A 174 -23.80 7.82 -0.40
C HIS A 174 -24.68 8.00 0.85
N ALA A 175 -24.09 7.96 2.05
CA ALA A 175 -24.79 8.36 3.26
C ALA A 175 -24.92 9.88 3.41
N GLU A 176 -24.22 10.64 2.54
CA GLU A 176 -24.18 12.09 2.58
C GLU A 176 -25.00 12.75 1.46
N ASN A 177 -25.34 14.03 1.67
CA ASN A 177 -25.97 14.84 0.61
C ASN A 177 -24.92 15.29 -0.40
N LEU A 178 -24.74 14.54 -1.48
CA LEU A 178 -23.75 14.82 -2.53
C LEU A 178 -24.09 16.07 -3.37
N ASP A 179 -25.32 16.55 -3.32
CA ASP A 179 -25.76 17.77 -3.99
C ASP A 179 -25.63 19.03 -3.10
N SER A 180 -25.06 18.87 -1.90
CA SER A 180 -24.83 20.00 -1.00
C SER A 180 -23.73 20.92 -1.55
N ASP A 181 -23.94 22.22 -1.45
CA ASP A 181 -22.94 23.26 -1.68
C ASP A 181 -22.02 23.48 -0.46
N GLN A 182 -22.29 22.80 0.65
CA GLN A 182 -21.49 22.80 1.88
C GLN A 182 -20.45 21.67 1.85
N LEU A 183 -19.21 22.02 2.20
CA LEU A 183 -18.15 21.02 2.36
C LEU A 183 -18.44 20.14 3.59
N ILE A 184 -18.50 18.82 3.38
CA ILE A 184 -18.65 17.85 4.45
C ILE A 184 -17.24 17.41 4.90
N CYS A 185 -16.93 17.60 6.19
CA CYS A 185 -15.63 17.30 6.75
C CYS A 185 -15.74 16.33 7.92
N TYR A 186 -14.88 15.33 7.92
CA TYR A 186 -14.72 14.37 9.02
C TYR A 186 -13.36 14.56 9.69
N PRO A 187 -13.30 14.64 11.03
CA PRO A 187 -12.02 14.61 11.72
C PRO A 187 -11.36 13.24 11.58
N LEU A 188 -10.08 13.22 11.29
CA LEU A 188 -9.30 11.99 11.22
C LEU A 188 -9.26 11.31 12.59
N LEU A 189 -9.71 10.05 12.69
CA LEU A 189 -9.69 9.27 13.92
C LEU A 189 -8.29 8.67 14.14
N SER A 190 -7.41 9.47 14.73
CA SER A 190 -6.02 9.10 14.97
C SER A 190 -5.77 8.36 16.28
N LYS A 191 -6.73 8.34 17.21
CA LYS A 191 -6.58 7.65 18.49
C LYS A 191 -7.23 6.27 18.43
N GLY A 192 -6.39 5.23 18.56
CA GLY A 192 -6.87 3.86 18.66
C GLY A 192 -7.33 3.49 20.06
N GLU A 193 -8.22 2.49 20.15
CA GLU A 193 -8.70 1.92 21.40
C GLU A 193 -8.30 0.45 21.49
N VAL A 194 -7.83 0.04 22.67
CA VAL A 194 -7.60 -1.38 22.96
C VAL A 194 -8.92 -2.03 23.37
N ARG A 195 -9.38 -2.98 22.56
CA ARG A 195 -10.58 -3.76 22.89
C ARG A 195 -10.23 -4.87 23.88
N TRP A 196 -10.68 -4.71 25.12
CA TRP A 196 -10.50 -5.71 26.17
C TRP A 196 -11.53 -6.84 26.05
N GLN A 197 -11.13 -7.99 25.55
CA GLN A 197 -12.03 -9.12 25.31
C GLN A 197 -12.62 -9.70 26.61
N ASN A 198 -11.86 -9.69 27.70
CA ASN A 198 -12.31 -10.19 29.00
C ASN A 198 -13.37 -9.32 29.68
N ASN A 199 -13.56 -8.07 29.24
CA ASN A 199 -14.64 -7.21 29.73
C ASN A 199 -16.01 -7.54 29.11
N CYS A 200 -16.06 -8.38 28.09
CA CYS A 200 -17.30 -8.82 27.43
C CYS A 200 -17.99 -10.01 28.14
N LEU A 201 -17.35 -10.61 29.15
CA LEU A 201 -17.88 -11.80 29.83
C LEU A 201 -18.94 -11.51 30.89
N LEU A 202 -19.32 -10.25 31.09
CA LEU A 202 -20.31 -9.89 32.16
C LEU A 202 -21.77 -10.03 31.74
N TYR A 203 -22.09 -10.57 30.56
CA TYR A 203 -23.46 -10.67 30.07
C TYR A 203 -24.00 -12.10 29.80
N THR A 204 -23.35 -13.12 30.31
CA THR A 204 -23.88 -14.49 30.26
C THR A 204 -24.04 -15.07 31.67
N SER A 205 -24.94 -14.50 32.47
CA SER A 205 -25.58 -15.23 33.52
C SER A 205 -26.96 -15.62 33.02
N PRO A 206 -27.26 -16.91 32.76
CA PRO A 206 -28.63 -17.35 32.57
C PRO A 206 -29.33 -17.21 33.91
N SER A 207 -30.38 -16.44 33.91
CA SER A 207 -31.41 -16.46 34.98
C SER A 207 -32.20 -17.75 34.91
#